data_31b92ecad8662a96e18d76830531e26d
#
_entry.id   31b92ecad8662a96e18d76830531e26d
#
_cell.length_a   1.000
_cell.length_b   1.000
_cell.length_c   1.000
_cell.angle_alpha   90.00
_cell.angle_beta   90.00
_cell.angle_gamma   90.00
#
_symmetry.space_group_name_H-M   'P 1'
#
loop_
_entity.id
_entity.type
_entity.pdbx_description
1 polymer ?
#
loop_
_entity_poly.entity_id
_entity_poly.type
_entity_poly.pdbx_seq_one_letter_code
_entity_poly.pdbx_strand_id
1 'polypeptide(L)'
;LQKLLEPLANTCLQVLPLHGDLPIEQQSQVLHATPEGIRRIVLASNVAESSVTLPSVRVVIDSGLAREPRFDPNSGFSRLDLVTISQASADQRAGRAGRVSAGFCYRLWPASQRLEAMRRAEIQHSELTSLALELASWGSSDLPFVDAPPIGPWQAAKDLLRSLATG
;
A
#
# COMPACT_ATOMS: atom_id res chain seq x y z
N LEU A 1 -1.15 -8.37 -16.01
CA LEU A 1 -1.41 -9.70 -15.44
C LEU A 1 -2.88 -10.09 -15.63
N GLN A 2 -3.86 -9.19 -15.34
CA GLN A 2 -5.28 -9.48 -15.52
C GLN A 2 -5.57 -9.98 -16.94
N LYS A 3 -5.17 -9.25 -17.99
CA LYS A 3 -5.35 -9.63 -19.39
C LYS A 3 -4.75 -11.00 -19.75
N LEU A 4 -3.70 -11.44 -19.04
CA LEU A 4 -3.10 -12.75 -19.24
C LEU A 4 -3.88 -13.89 -18.58
N LEU A 5 -4.61 -13.58 -17.52
CA LEU A 5 -5.36 -14.55 -16.73
C LEU A 5 -6.84 -14.63 -17.14
N GLU A 6 -7.39 -13.59 -17.78
CA GLU A 6 -8.77 -13.57 -18.28
C GLU A 6 -9.13 -14.80 -19.15
N PRO A 7 -8.27 -15.27 -20.08
CA PRO A 7 -8.57 -16.47 -20.86
C PRO A 7 -8.68 -17.76 -20.03
N LEU A 8 -8.15 -17.76 -18.81
CA LEU A 8 -8.26 -18.90 -17.89
C LEU A 8 -9.54 -18.86 -17.05
N ALA A 9 -10.21 -17.70 -17.00
CA ALA A 9 -11.48 -17.57 -16.29
C ALA A 9 -12.56 -18.44 -16.96
N ASN A 10 -13.25 -19.22 -16.16
CA ASN A 10 -14.33 -20.10 -16.58
C ASN A 10 -15.35 -20.28 -15.46
N THR A 11 -16.31 -21.18 -15.61
CA THR A 11 -17.34 -21.43 -14.59
C THR A 11 -16.79 -21.88 -13.25
N CYS A 12 -15.55 -22.42 -13.20
CA CYS A 12 -14.90 -22.91 -11.98
C CYS A 12 -13.75 -22.01 -11.48
N LEU A 13 -13.38 -20.97 -12.25
CA LEU A 13 -12.28 -20.07 -11.91
C LEU A 13 -12.66 -18.62 -12.13
N GLN A 14 -12.61 -17.83 -11.05
CA GLN A 14 -12.79 -16.38 -11.08
C GLN A 14 -11.45 -15.66 -10.95
N VAL A 15 -11.22 -14.62 -11.75
CA VAL A 15 -10.07 -13.71 -11.63
C VAL A 15 -10.60 -12.33 -11.30
N LEU A 16 -10.32 -11.82 -10.11
CA LEU A 16 -10.86 -10.57 -9.61
C LEU A 16 -9.73 -9.60 -9.22
N PRO A 17 -9.78 -8.34 -9.66
CA PRO A 17 -8.88 -7.30 -9.18
C PRO A 17 -9.28 -6.81 -7.77
N LEU A 18 -8.30 -6.32 -7.01
CA LEU A 18 -8.51 -5.66 -5.71
C LEU A 18 -7.50 -4.53 -5.53
N HIS A 19 -7.95 -3.30 -5.70
CA HIS A 19 -7.17 -2.08 -5.47
C HIS A 19 -8.07 -0.93 -5.01
N GLY A 20 -7.47 0.14 -4.47
CA GLY A 20 -8.22 1.23 -3.84
C GLY A 20 -9.14 2.02 -4.77
N ASP A 21 -8.83 2.09 -6.07
CA ASP A 21 -9.62 2.84 -7.05
C ASP A 21 -10.86 2.08 -7.58
N LEU A 22 -11.07 0.83 -7.15
CA LEU A 22 -12.25 0.07 -7.52
C LEU A 22 -13.49 0.60 -6.81
N PRO A 23 -14.67 0.60 -7.49
CA PRO A 23 -15.95 0.82 -6.84
C PRO A 23 -16.16 -0.14 -5.65
N ILE A 24 -16.85 0.34 -4.61
CA ILE A 24 -17.07 -0.44 -3.36
C ILE A 24 -17.77 -1.77 -3.64
N GLU A 25 -18.69 -1.79 -4.61
CA GLU A 25 -19.42 -3.00 -5.01
C GLU A 25 -18.47 -4.07 -5.57
N GLN A 26 -17.48 -3.68 -6.36
CA GLN A 26 -16.47 -4.61 -6.90
C GLN A 26 -15.50 -5.08 -5.83
N GLN A 27 -15.07 -4.18 -4.93
CA GLN A 27 -14.27 -4.58 -3.77
C GLN A 27 -15.04 -5.57 -2.89
N SER A 28 -16.32 -5.31 -2.66
CA SER A 28 -17.20 -6.18 -1.87
C SER A 28 -17.29 -7.60 -2.42
N GLN A 29 -17.35 -7.77 -3.75
CA GLN A 29 -17.36 -9.11 -4.38
C GLN A 29 -16.15 -9.95 -3.99
N VAL A 30 -14.97 -9.32 -3.85
CA VAL A 30 -13.75 -10.03 -3.47
C VAL A 30 -13.78 -10.43 -1.99
N LEU A 31 -14.46 -9.64 -1.15
CA LEU A 31 -14.54 -9.85 0.30
C LEU A 31 -15.55 -10.91 0.70
N HIS A 32 -16.50 -11.26 -0.16
CA HIS A 32 -17.45 -12.33 0.11
C HIS A 32 -16.78 -13.71 -0.04
N ALA A 33 -17.32 -14.68 0.68
CA ALA A 33 -16.89 -16.06 0.57
C ALA A 33 -17.02 -16.56 -0.88
N THR A 34 -16.04 -17.36 -1.32
CA THR A 34 -16.08 -17.97 -2.65
C THR A 34 -17.13 -19.09 -2.64
N PRO A 35 -18.05 -19.13 -3.62
CA PRO A 35 -19.02 -20.22 -3.75
C PRO A 35 -18.31 -21.57 -3.83
N GLU A 36 -19.01 -22.62 -3.38
CA GLU A 36 -18.49 -23.98 -3.44
C GLU A 36 -18.22 -24.42 -4.89
N GLY A 37 -17.12 -25.13 -5.10
CA GLY A 37 -16.68 -25.55 -6.43
C GLY A 37 -15.97 -24.49 -7.27
N ILE A 38 -15.94 -23.23 -6.84
CA ILE A 38 -15.26 -22.15 -7.54
C ILE A 38 -13.88 -21.89 -6.90
N ARG A 39 -12.86 -21.76 -7.74
CA ARG A 39 -11.54 -21.25 -7.37
C ARG A 39 -11.46 -19.76 -7.67
N ARG A 40 -10.73 -19.03 -6.87
CA ARG A 40 -10.58 -17.57 -7.04
C ARG A 40 -9.12 -17.17 -7.06
N ILE A 41 -8.75 -16.36 -8.03
CA ILE A 41 -7.48 -15.64 -8.09
C ILE A 41 -7.79 -14.16 -7.85
N VAL A 42 -7.18 -13.58 -6.80
CA VAL A 42 -7.30 -12.15 -6.51
C VAL A 42 -6.00 -11.45 -6.90
N LEU A 43 -6.10 -10.50 -7.80
CA LEU A 43 -5.00 -9.64 -8.23
C LEU A 43 -5.02 -8.37 -7.37
N ALA A 44 -4.28 -8.39 -6.27
CA ALA A 44 -4.34 -7.33 -5.29
C ALA A 44 -3.13 -6.39 -5.36
N SER A 45 -3.38 -5.11 -5.10
CA SER A 45 -2.36 -4.16 -4.68
C SER A 45 -2.05 -4.33 -3.17
N ASN A 46 -1.26 -3.42 -2.59
CA ASN A 46 -0.98 -3.39 -1.15
C ASN A 46 -2.22 -3.22 -0.26
N VAL A 47 -3.38 -2.89 -0.79
CA VAL A 47 -4.65 -2.83 -0.04
C VAL A 47 -4.99 -4.16 0.64
N ALA A 48 -4.59 -5.29 0.06
CA ALA A 48 -4.80 -6.61 0.65
C ALA A 48 -3.79 -6.96 1.77
N GLU A 49 -2.79 -6.13 2.01
CA GLU A 49 -1.77 -6.39 3.03
C GLU A 49 -2.31 -6.23 4.45
N SER A 50 -3.04 -5.16 4.74
CA SER A 50 -3.53 -4.85 6.09
C SER A 50 -5.02 -4.48 6.13
N SER A 51 -5.53 -3.78 5.12
CA SER A 51 -6.81 -3.07 5.19
C SER A 51 -8.03 -3.97 5.07
N VAL A 52 -7.92 -5.15 4.45
CA VAL A 52 -9.04 -6.04 4.20
C VAL A 52 -8.74 -7.47 4.60
N THR A 53 -9.77 -8.21 5.02
CA THR A 53 -9.67 -9.64 5.27
C THR A 53 -10.27 -10.42 4.11
N LEU A 54 -9.41 -11.10 3.36
CA LEU A 54 -9.84 -11.98 2.27
C LEU A 54 -10.17 -13.37 2.86
N PRO A 55 -11.39 -13.88 2.64
CA PRO A 55 -11.75 -15.19 3.14
C PRO A 55 -11.02 -16.28 2.35
N SER A 56 -10.66 -17.36 3.04
CA SER A 56 -10.19 -18.62 2.45
C SER A 56 -8.94 -18.51 1.56
N VAL A 57 -8.08 -17.51 1.77
CA VAL A 57 -6.79 -17.42 1.05
C VAL A 57 -5.88 -18.56 1.54
N ARG A 58 -5.46 -19.42 0.61
CA ARG A 58 -4.58 -20.56 0.87
C ARG A 58 -3.20 -20.41 0.22
N VAL A 59 -3.11 -19.57 -0.79
CA VAL A 59 -1.87 -19.35 -1.54
C VAL A 59 -1.68 -17.86 -1.73
N VAL A 60 -0.48 -17.38 -1.41
CA VAL A 60 -0.01 -16.03 -1.72
C VAL A 60 1.16 -16.14 -2.69
N ILE A 61 1.09 -15.39 -3.79
CA ILE A 61 2.20 -15.19 -4.73
C ILE A 61 2.59 -13.73 -4.60
N ASP A 62 3.75 -13.48 -4.00
CA ASP A 62 4.21 -12.13 -3.68
C ASP A 62 5.33 -11.69 -4.63
N SER A 63 5.10 -10.59 -5.35
CA SER A 63 6.10 -10.00 -6.26
C SER A 63 7.26 -9.32 -5.53
N GLY A 64 7.13 -9.03 -4.24
CA GLY A 64 8.11 -8.23 -3.49
C GLY A 64 8.03 -6.72 -3.79
N LEU A 65 6.98 -6.28 -4.49
CA LEU A 65 6.83 -4.90 -4.95
C LEU A 65 5.55 -4.26 -4.40
N ALA A 66 5.61 -2.94 -4.23
CA ALA A 66 4.45 -2.10 -3.91
C ALA A 66 4.50 -0.80 -4.72
N ARG A 67 3.35 -0.16 -4.89
CA ARG A 67 3.29 1.23 -5.36
C ARG A 67 3.09 2.15 -4.16
N GLU A 68 3.97 3.14 -4.04
CA GLU A 68 3.93 4.12 -2.97
C GLU A 68 3.96 5.53 -3.52
N PRO A 69 3.13 6.45 -2.98
CA PRO A 69 3.26 7.86 -3.31
C PRO A 69 4.59 8.37 -2.78
N ARG A 70 5.35 9.04 -3.64
CA ARG A 70 6.58 9.74 -3.28
C ARG A 70 6.54 11.15 -3.80
N PHE A 71 6.83 12.08 -2.93
CA PHE A 71 6.99 13.48 -3.28
C PHE A 71 8.35 13.71 -3.95
N ASP A 72 8.33 14.35 -5.11
CA ASP A 72 9.53 14.79 -5.82
C ASP A 72 9.72 16.29 -5.59
N PRO A 73 10.71 16.71 -4.79
CA PRO A 73 10.96 18.11 -4.50
C PRO A 73 11.32 18.96 -5.73
N ASN A 74 11.85 18.32 -6.79
CA ASN A 74 12.25 19.05 -8.00
C ASN A 74 11.05 19.43 -8.87
N SER A 75 10.05 18.58 -8.93
CA SER A 75 8.82 18.83 -9.71
C SER A 75 7.68 19.43 -8.87
N GLY A 76 7.74 19.32 -7.55
CA GLY A 76 6.66 19.73 -6.65
C GLY A 76 5.44 18.80 -6.66
N PHE A 77 5.52 17.63 -7.32
CA PHE A 77 4.41 16.69 -7.45
C PHE A 77 4.72 15.36 -6.77
N SER A 78 3.65 14.72 -6.26
CA SER A 78 3.72 13.33 -5.82
C SER A 78 3.44 12.40 -6.99
N ARG A 79 4.22 11.33 -7.09
CA ARG A 79 4.02 10.25 -8.07
C ARG A 79 3.99 8.90 -7.39
N LEU A 80 3.35 7.92 -8.03
CA LEU A 80 3.35 6.54 -7.57
C LEU A 80 4.59 5.81 -8.09
N ASP A 81 5.56 5.59 -7.22
CA ASP A 81 6.76 4.83 -7.52
C ASP A 81 6.58 3.35 -7.21
N LEU A 82 7.19 2.50 -8.04
CA LEU A 82 7.29 1.07 -7.77
C LEU A 82 8.51 0.83 -6.88
N VAL A 83 8.26 0.32 -5.68
CA VAL A 83 9.29 0.10 -4.67
C VAL A 83 9.33 -1.34 -4.19
N THR A 84 10.49 -1.76 -3.68
CA THR A 84 10.64 -3.04 -2.97
C THR A 84 9.98 -2.92 -1.59
N ILE A 85 9.24 -3.95 -1.20
CA ILE A 85 8.58 -4.00 0.11
C ILE A 85 9.57 -4.24 1.25
N SER A 86 9.14 -3.97 2.48
CA SER A 86 9.89 -4.35 3.68
C SER A 86 9.69 -5.82 4.04
N GLN A 87 10.55 -6.35 4.92
CA GLN A 87 10.39 -7.69 5.47
C GLN A 87 9.08 -7.82 6.24
N ALA A 88 8.70 -6.82 7.02
CA ALA A 88 7.43 -6.80 7.74
C ALA A 88 6.22 -6.91 6.79
N SER A 89 6.23 -6.17 5.67
CA SER A 89 5.19 -6.29 4.63
C SER A 89 5.16 -7.68 4.01
N ALA A 90 6.33 -8.26 3.70
CA ALA A 90 6.42 -9.62 3.15
C ALA A 90 5.82 -10.66 4.10
N ASP A 91 6.07 -10.52 5.39
CA ASP A 91 5.54 -11.43 6.41
C ASP A 91 4.03 -11.24 6.64
N GLN A 92 3.53 -10.00 6.60
CA GLN A 92 2.09 -9.73 6.64
C GLN A 92 1.36 -10.35 5.44
N ARG A 93 1.91 -10.20 4.23
CA ARG A 93 1.36 -10.81 3.01
C ARG A 93 1.36 -12.33 3.11
N ALA A 94 2.46 -12.93 3.53
CA ALA A 94 2.55 -14.38 3.74
C ALA A 94 1.53 -14.87 4.77
N GLY A 95 1.32 -14.13 5.86
CA GLY A 95 0.33 -14.41 6.89
C GLY A 95 -1.12 -14.48 6.38
N ARG A 96 -1.41 -13.90 5.20
CA ARG A 96 -2.74 -14.02 4.58
C ARG A 96 -3.07 -15.45 4.15
N ALA A 97 -2.07 -16.24 3.72
CA ALA A 97 -2.28 -17.63 3.34
C ALA A 97 -2.50 -18.55 4.56
N GLY A 98 -1.95 -18.18 5.71
CA GLY A 98 -2.00 -19.01 6.93
C GLY A 98 -3.10 -18.62 7.93
N ARG A 99 -4.01 -17.71 7.60
CA ARG A 99 -4.92 -17.11 8.58
C ARG A 99 -5.98 -18.08 9.12
N VAL A 100 -6.51 -18.94 8.28
CA VAL A 100 -7.61 -19.86 8.63
C VAL A 100 -7.13 -21.30 8.68
N SER A 101 -6.16 -21.66 7.89
CA SER A 101 -5.59 -23.02 7.81
C SER A 101 -4.21 -22.94 7.18
N ALA A 102 -3.42 -24.02 7.25
CA ALA A 102 -2.11 -24.09 6.61
C ALA A 102 -2.19 -23.68 5.13
N GLY A 103 -1.29 -22.81 4.70
CA GLY A 103 -1.24 -22.27 3.36
C GLY A 103 0.19 -22.15 2.84
N PHE A 104 0.34 -21.63 1.62
CA PHE A 104 1.63 -21.51 0.95
C PHE A 104 1.88 -20.06 0.55
N CYS A 105 3.14 -19.61 0.66
CA CYS A 105 3.57 -18.32 0.16
C CYS A 105 4.75 -18.50 -0.79
N TYR A 106 4.59 -18.04 -2.03
CA TYR A 106 5.63 -18.03 -3.05
C TYR A 106 6.16 -16.61 -3.21
N ARG A 107 7.42 -16.39 -2.81
CA ARG A 107 8.11 -15.11 -2.94
C ARG A 107 8.86 -15.09 -4.27
N LEU A 108 8.56 -14.11 -5.13
CA LEU A 108 9.12 -14.02 -6.49
C LEU A 108 10.41 -13.21 -6.55
N TRP A 109 11.23 -13.29 -5.50
CA TRP A 109 12.57 -12.71 -5.45
C TRP A 109 13.58 -13.71 -4.90
N PRO A 110 14.87 -13.53 -5.22
CA PRO A 110 15.93 -14.43 -4.75
C PRO A 110 16.04 -14.46 -3.22
N ALA A 111 16.32 -15.61 -2.64
CA ALA A 111 16.54 -15.75 -1.19
C ALA A 111 17.73 -14.90 -0.68
N SER A 112 18.67 -14.52 -1.57
CA SER A 112 19.79 -13.63 -1.27
C SER A 112 19.40 -12.16 -1.17
N GLN A 113 18.22 -11.77 -1.68
CA GLN A 113 17.73 -10.39 -1.60
C GLN A 113 17.34 -10.06 -0.17
N ARG A 114 18.03 -9.09 0.41
CA ARG A 114 17.70 -8.57 1.73
C ARG A 114 16.67 -7.43 1.59
N LEU A 115 15.59 -7.53 2.33
CA LEU A 115 14.60 -6.47 2.46
C LEU A 115 14.93 -5.60 3.67
N GLU A 116 14.56 -4.33 3.63
CA GLU A 116 14.58 -3.48 4.84
C GLU A 116 13.62 -4.08 5.89
N ALA A 117 13.98 -4.03 7.16
CA ALA A 117 13.18 -4.65 8.22
C ALA A 117 11.75 -4.09 8.28
N MET A 118 11.63 -2.75 8.23
CA MET A 118 10.38 -2.01 8.36
C MET A 118 10.25 -1.00 7.21
N ARG A 119 9.02 -0.66 6.88
CA ARG A 119 8.71 0.44 5.96
C ARG A 119 9.03 1.77 6.65
N ARG A 120 9.58 2.71 5.91
CA ARG A 120 9.77 4.08 6.40
C ARG A 120 8.41 4.74 6.63
N ALA A 121 8.31 5.54 7.69
CA ALA A 121 7.09 6.29 7.96
C ALA A 121 6.77 7.25 6.79
N GLU A 122 5.50 7.40 6.48
CA GLU A 122 5.03 8.23 5.36
C GLU A 122 5.52 9.68 5.48
N ILE A 123 5.55 10.22 6.69
CA ILE A 123 6.04 11.58 6.98
C ILE A 123 7.48 11.82 6.52
N GLN A 124 8.28 10.78 6.33
CA GLN A 124 9.68 10.89 5.89
C GLN A 124 9.83 11.13 4.38
N HIS A 125 8.78 10.93 3.58
CA HIS A 125 8.86 11.02 2.12
C HIS A 125 7.62 11.64 1.46
N SER A 126 6.67 12.12 2.26
CA SER A 126 5.48 12.84 1.78
C SER A 126 5.74 14.35 1.67
N GLU A 127 4.91 15.03 0.89
CA GLU A 127 4.80 16.48 0.90
C GLU A 127 4.19 16.94 2.23
N LEU A 128 4.77 17.95 2.87
CA LEU A 128 4.44 18.34 4.24
C LEU A 128 3.68 19.68 4.36
N THR A 129 3.38 20.35 3.25
CA THR A 129 2.70 21.66 3.30
C THR A 129 1.30 21.57 3.88
N SER A 130 0.54 20.54 3.50
CA SER A 130 -0.80 20.31 4.05
C SER A 130 -0.74 20.07 5.56
N LEU A 131 0.17 19.24 6.03
CA LEU A 131 0.37 19.01 7.45
C LEU A 131 0.78 20.30 8.18
N ALA A 132 1.69 21.08 7.61
CA ALA A 132 2.12 22.34 8.18
C ALA A 132 0.98 23.37 8.27
N LEU A 133 0.09 23.39 7.26
CA LEU A 133 -1.11 24.24 7.26
C LEU A 133 -2.10 23.83 8.33
N GLU A 134 -2.38 22.53 8.46
CA GLU A 134 -3.27 22.00 9.49
C GLU A 134 -2.76 22.34 10.90
N LEU A 135 -1.48 22.14 11.16
CA LEU A 135 -0.89 22.50 12.46
C LEU A 135 -0.91 23.99 12.73
N ALA A 136 -0.67 24.84 11.73
CA ALA A 136 -0.78 26.28 11.87
C ALA A 136 -2.22 26.70 12.18
N SER A 137 -3.20 26.07 11.56
CA SER A 137 -4.63 26.32 11.81
C SER A 137 -5.05 25.81 13.18
N TRP A 138 -4.47 24.74 13.67
CA TRP A 138 -4.70 24.23 15.04
C TRP A 138 -4.12 25.15 16.11
N GLY A 139 -3.14 26.00 15.77
CA GLY A 139 -2.50 26.92 16.68
C GLY A 139 -1.38 26.29 17.56
N SER A 140 -0.93 25.08 17.23
CA SER A 140 0.19 24.41 17.90
C SER A 140 1.13 23.81 16.90
N SER A 141 2.40 24.19 16.96
CA SER A 141 3.47 23.59 16.16
C SER A 141 4.20 22.44 16.88
N ASP A 142 3.79 22.12 18.09
CA ASP A 142 4.56 21.27 19.02
C ASP A 142 3.76 20.01 19.40
N LEU A 143 3.32 19.26 18.35
CA LEU A 143 2.68 17.97 18.57
C LEU A 143 3.74 16.87 18.68
N PRO A 144 3.56 15.90 19.60
CA PRO A 144 4.42 14.74 19.71
C PRO A 144 4.16 13.79 18.53
N PHE A 145 5.02 13.83 17.54
CA PHE A 145 5.00 12.86 16.42
C PHE A 145 5.66 11.54 16.84
N VAL A 146 5.11 10.42 16.40
CA VAL A 146 5.76 9.10 16.56
C VAL A 146 7.07 9.09 15.80
N ASP A 147 7.03 9.58 14.54
CA ASP A 147 8.20 9.85 13.71
C ASP A 147 8.23 11.35 13.40
N ALA A 148 9.30 12.04 13.80
CA ALA A 148 9.42 13.46 13.55
C ALA A 148 9.54 13.74 12.03
N PRO A 149 8.93 14.83 11.53
CA PRO A 149 9.10 15.24 10.16
C PRO A 149 10.57 15.57 9.85
N PRO A 150 11.09 15.25 8.66
CA PRO A 150 12.46 15.57 8.27
C PRO A 150 12.66 17.09 8.22
N ILE A 151 13.75 17.59 8.82
CA ILE A 151 14.00 19.02 9.06
C ILE A 151 13.90 19.85 7.76
N GLY A 152 14.55 19.41 6.68
CA GLY A 152 14.59 20.15 5.41
C GLY A 152 13.20 20.31 4.77
N PRO A 153 12.50 19.22 4.43
CA PRO A 153 11.13 19.28 3.91
C PRO A 153 10.15 20.01 4.83
N TRP A 154 10.28 19.86 6.14
CA TRP A 154 9.46 20.57 7.12
C TRP A 154 9.67 22.08 7.08
N GLN A 155 10.92 22.52 6.97
CA GLN A 155 11.24 23.96 6.87
C GLN A 155 10.74 24.52 5.53
N ALA A 156 10.95 23.81 4.43
CA ALA A 156 10.46 24.21 3.11
C ALA A 156 8.92 24.38 3.08
N ALA A 157 8.19 23.47 3.69
CA ALA A 157 6.73 23.57 3.83
C ALA A 157 6.30 24.84 4.57
N LYS A 158 6.96 25.14 5.71
CA LYS A 158 6.68 26.36 6.49
C LYS A 158 7.02 27.65 5.73
N ASP A 159 8.11 27.65 4.99
CA ASP A 159 8.53 28.83 4.21
C ASP A 159 7.59 29.09 3.04
N LEU A 160 7.11 28.02 2.38
CA LEU A 160 6.07 28.14 1.36
C LEU A 160 4.78 28.77 1.93
N LEU A 161 4.28 28.28 3.07
CA LEU A 161 3.10 28.85 3.71
C LEU A 161 3.26 30.32 4.09
N ARG A 162 4.44 30.71 4.59
CA ARG A 162 4.73 32.11 4.88
C ARG A 162 4.69 32.98 3.62
N SER A 163 5.28 32.50 2.52
CA SER A 163 5.26 33.24 1.26
C SER A 163 3.86 33.46 0.71
N LEU A 164 2.97 32.47 0.88
CA LEU A 164 1.57 32.57 0.46
C LEU A 164 0.73 33.49 1.36
N ALA A 165 1.11 33.65 2.62
CA ALA A 165 0.41 34.52 3.59
C ALA A 165 0.82 35.99 3.48
N THR A 166 1.94 36.31 2.82
CA THR A 166 2.49 37.67 2.68
C THR A 166 2.28 38.27 1.29
N GLY A 167 1.77 37.54 0.32
CA GLY A 167 1.43 38.00 -1.04
C GLY A 167 -0.04 38.32 -1.16
#